data_7769e3c48f8791cc1fb69770e1d5ef1c
#
_entry.id   7769e3c48f8791cc1fb69770e1d5ef1c
#
_cell.length_a   1.000
_cell.length_b   1.000
_cell.length_c   1.000
_cell.angle_alpha   90.00
_cell.angle_beta   90.00
_cell.angle_gamma   90.00
#
_symmetry.space_group_name_H-M   'P 1'
#
loop_
_entity.id
_entity.type
_entity.pdbx_description
1 polymer ?
#
loop_
_entity_poly.entity_id
_entity_poly.type
_entity_poly.pdbx_seq_one_letter_code
_entity_poly.pdbx_strand_id
1 'polypeptide(L)'
;MIITKTPFRMSFFGGGTDMPSFFNEHGGAVISTTFDKYCYVNVRHMPPFHPYISELVHNRFERVNNVEDIEHPLIRECMKMHDIHEIRLTYEGDLPARTGLGTSSTFAVGMLNAFCALKGKMMSKRQLAQEAIHVERNVLKEHGGWQDQVAAAYGGLNRIDFHDHDFSVRPIIISPERKKELDDNLLLFYTGVQRFSSEIQADTFAKPVDKTKQLLDMLALVNEAEKVLTDKEKSLNEFGKLLDTTWKLKRGTGSKVSNGSIDELYDMALKAGALGGKLLGAGGGGFLLFYCEKEKQEYLKNALEKLMIVPFNFENDGTQVLYYSPQSYSPRKEIILK
;
A
#
# COMPACT_ATOMS: atom_id res chain seq x y z
N MET A 1 24.87 -2.53 -8.52
CA MET A 1 23.45 -2.15 -8.75
C MET A 1 22.56 -3.11 -8.02
N ILE A 2 21.55 -2.60 -7.34
CA ILE A 2 20.52 -3.38 -6.63
C ILE A 2 19.18 -2.97 -7.22
N ILE A 3 18.31 -3.92 -7.49
CA ILE A 3 16.93 -3.64 -7.93
C ILE A 3 15.99 -4.42 -7.00
N THR A 4 15.08 -3.71 -6.37
CA THR A 4 13.99 -4.33 -5.61
C THR A 4 12.67 -4.18 -6.35
N LYS A 5 11.80 -5.18 -6.18
CA LYS A 5 10.41 -5.22 -6.63
C LYS A 5 9.52 -5.38 -5.41
N THR A 6 8.56 -4.48 -5.22
CA THR A 6 7.66 -4.50 -4.07
C THR A 6 6.23 -4.33 -4.56
N PRO A 7 5.31 -5.27 -4.28
CA PRO A 7 3.94 -5.20 -4.79
C PRO A 7 3.12 -4.17 -4.04
N PHE A 8 2.16 -3.55 -4.73
CA PHE A 8 1.11 -2.77 -4.11
C PHE A 8 0.09 -3.68 -3.41
N ARG A 9 -0.73 -3.10 -2.53
CA ARG A 9 -1.71 -3.84 -1.74
C ARG A 9 -3.13 -3.37 -1.97
N MET A 10 -4.08 -4.30 -1.87
CA MET A 10 -5.51 -4.05 -1.73
C MET A 10 -5.93 -4.40 -0.31
N SER A 11 -6.54 -3.46 0.41
CA SER A 11 -7.10 -3.68 1.74
C SER A 11 -8.60 -3.91 1.64
N PHE A 12 -9.06 -5.12 1.97
CA PHE A 12 -10.46 -5.49 1.87
C PHE A 12 -11.25 -5.04 3.10
N PHE A 13 -10.83 -5.45 4.29
CA PHE A 13 -11.54 -5.25 5.55
C PHE A 13 -10.64 -4.67 6.62
N GLY A 14 -11.24 -4.03 7.62
CA GLY A 14 -10.58 -3.58 8.84
C GLY A 14 -9.77 -2.29 8.72
N GLY A 15 -9.70 -1.66 7.55
CA GLY A 15 -8.92 -0.42 7.39
C GLY A 15 -9.39 0.69 8.33
N GLY A 16 -8.46 1.26 9.08
CA GLY A 16 -8.69 2.20 10.18
C GLY A 16 -8.50 1.56 11.56
N THR A 17 -8.75 0.25 11.72
CA THR A 17 -8.44 -0.46 12.97
C THR A 17 -6.95 -0.74 13.13
N ASP A 18 -6.16 -0.51 12.08
CA ASP A 18 -4.69 -0.58 12.05
C ASP A 18 -4.00 0.71 12.55
N MET A 19 -4.78 1.67 13.07
CA MET A 19 -4.26 2.90 13.68
C MET A 19 -3.85 2.64 15.13
N PRO A 20 -2.63 3.08 15.58
CA PRO A 20 -2.17 2.86 16.96
C PRO A 20 -3.12 3.40 18.03
N SER A 21 -3.78 4.52 17.76
CA SER A 21 -4.78 5.10 18.67
C SER A 21 -6.00 4.23 18.89
N PHE A 22 -6.28 3.27 17.99
CA PHE A 22 -7.38 2.33 18.12
C PHE A 22 -6.89 0.96 18.61
N PHE A 23 -5.90 0.38 17.94
CA PHE A 23 -5.55 -1.02 18.23
C PHE A 23 -4.85 -1.22 19.58
N ASN A 24 -4.23 -0.21 20.17
CA ASN A 24 -3.64 -0.33 21.50
C ASN A 24 -4.70 -0.47 22.61
N GLU A 25 -5.94 -0.02 22.37
CA GLU A 25 -7.04 -0.14 23.33
C GLU A 25 -7.99 -1.30 23.02
N HIS A 26 -8.22 -1.55 21.73
CA HIS A 26 -9.29 -2.45 21.28
C HIS A 26 -8.78 -3.65 20.49
N GLY A 27 -7.47 -3.71 20.20
CA GLY A 27 -6.96 -4.57 19.16
C GLY A 27 -7.38 -4.08 17.78
N GLY A 28 -6.73 -4.56 16.74
CA GLY A 28 -7.05 -4.21 15.36
C GLY A 28 -6.76 -5.38 14.43
N ALA A 29 -7.42 -5.44 13.30
CA ALA A 29 -7.10 -6.43 12.28
C ALA A 29 -7.50 -5.94 10.88
N VAL A 30 -6.75 -6.39 9.87
CA VAL A 30 -7.10 -6.18 8.47
C VAL A 30 -7.00 -7.48 7.68
N ILE A 31 -7.79 -7.60 6.62
CA ILE A 31 -7.57 -8.57 5.55
C ILE A 31 -7.17 -7.80 4.30
N SER A 32 -6.01 -8.15 3.78
CA SER A 32 -5.45 -7.53 2.56
C SER A 32 -4.75 -8.56 1.69
N THR A 33 -4.57 -8.22 0.43
CA THR A 33 -3.73 -8.97 -0.51
C THR A 33 -2.78 -8.04 -1.24
N THR A 34 -1.66 -8.57 -1.69
CA THR A 34 -0.84 -7.93 -2.71
C THR A 34 -1.24 -8.41 -4.10
N PHE A 35 -0.90 -7.65 -5.13
CA PHE A 35 -1.25 -7.93 -6.51
C PHE A 35 -0.12 -7.54 -7.47
N ASP A 36 -0.17 -8.02 -8.70
CA ASP A 36 0.88 -7.96 -9.73
C ASP A 36 1.08 -6.56 -10.35
N LYS A 37 1.06 -5.54 -9.52
CA LYS A 37 1.50 -4.18 -9.82
C LYS A 37 2.51 -3.75 -8.77
N TYR A 38 3.61 -3.18 -9.19
CA TYR A 38 4.80 -3.08 -8.37
C TYR A 38 5.37 -1.66 -8.32
N CYS A 39 6.11 -1.46 -7.27
CA CYS A 39 7.11 -0.42 -7.14
C CYS A 39 8.49 -1.03 -7.35
N TYR A 40 9.29 -0.44 -8.22
CA TYR A 40 10.68 -0.81 -8.44
C TYR A 40 11.58 0.28 -7.89
N VAL A 41 12.57 -0.12 -7.11
CA VAL A 41 13.63 0.78 -6.63
C VAL A 41 14.96 0.25 -7.13
N ASN A 42 15.66 1.07 -7.91
CA ASN A 42 17.00 0.78 -8.37
C ASN A 42 17.98 1.68 -7.63
N VAL A 43 18.98 1.07 -6.97
CA VAL A 43 20.02 1.77 -6.21
C VAL A 43 21.39 1.28 -6.63
N ARG A 44 22.34 2.19 -6.76
CA ARG A 44 23.75 1.88 -6.96
C ARG A 44 24.62 2.98 -6.36
N HIS A 45 25.86 2.67 -6.04
CA HIS A 45 26.84 3.70 -5.72
C HIS A 45 27.07 4.61 -6.94
N MET A 46 27.20 5.90 -6.69
CA MET A 46 27.38 6.90 -7.72
C MET A 46 28.84 6.83 -8.25
N PRO A 47 29.04 6.69 -9.57
CA PRO A 47 30.39 6.76 -10.13
C PRO A 47 31.03 8.14 -9.87
N PRO A 48 32.35 8.21 -9.60
CA PRO A 48 33.00 9.44 -9.18
C PRO A 48 33.20 10.48 -10.29
N PHE A 49 32.68 10.23 -11.48
CA PHE A 49 32.86 11.09 -12.68
C PHE A 49 31.87 12.25 -12.76
N HIS A 50 30.91 12.32 -11.86
CA HIS A 50 29.85 13.33 -11.88
C HIS A 50 30.17 14.48 -10.92
N PRO A 51 29.75 15.73 -11.22
CA PRO A 51 30.00 16.90 -10.37
C PRO A 51 29.12 16.94 -9.11
N TYR A 52 28.15 16.02 -8.97
CA TYR A 52 27.26 15.86 -7.81
C TYR A 52 27.49 14.50 -7.15
N ILE A 53 27.15 14.40 -5.88
CA ILE A 53 27.40 13.22 -5.04
C ILE A 53 26.26 12.20 -5.17
N SER A 54 25.00 12.64 -5.18
CA SER A 54 23.85 11.76 -5.34
C SER A 54 22.90 12.25 -6.42
N GLU A 55 22.26 11.31 -7.10
CA GLU A 55 21.23 11.56 -8.11
C GLU A 55 19.98 10.72 -7.77
N LEU A 56 18.85 11.40 -7.60
CA LEU A 56 17.58 10.80 -7.21
C LEU A 56 16.55 11.07 -8.29
N VAL A 57 15.95 10.00 -8.82
CA VAL A 57 14.93 10.06 -9.88
C VAL A 57 13.65 9.42 -9.35
N HIS A 58 12.66 10.24 -9.12
CA HIS A 58 11.33 9.83 -8.71
C HIS A 58 10.29 10.67 -9.48
N ASN A 59 9.23 11.19 -8.87
CA ASN A 59 8.35 12.17 -9.52
C ASN A 59 9.05 13.51 -9.81
N ARG A 60 10.26 13.69 -9.29
CA ARG A 60 11.19 14.80 -9.55
C ARG A 60 12.57 14.25 -9.82
N PHE A 61 13.43 15.12 -10.29
CA PHE A 61 14.83 14.85 -10.53
C PHE A 61 15.67 15.72 -9.61
N GLU A 62 16.44 15.08 -8.71
CA GLU A 62 17.29 15.78 -7.76
C GLU A 62 18.76 15.38 -7.94
N ARG A 63 19.66 16.37 -7.90
CA ARG A 63 21.12 16.19 -7.85
C ARG A 63 21.65 16.99 -6.68
N VAL A 64 22.25 16.32 -5.71
CA VAL A 64 22.67 16.93 -4.46
C VAL A 64 24.10 16.54 -4.10
N ASN A 65 24.74 17.40 -3.29
CA ASN A 65 26.06 17.15 -2.73
C ASN A 65 26.01 16.74 -1.25
N ASN A 66 24.92 17.06 -0.55
CA ASN A 66 24.70 16.63 0.82
C ASN A 66 23.34 15.92 0.92
N VAL A 67 23.22 14.97 1.83
CA VAL A 67 21.95 14.24 2.07
C VAL A 67 20.87 15.19 2.59
N GLU A 68 21.27 16.22 3.35
CA GLU A 68 20.41 17.25 3.90
C GLU A 68 19.67 18.07 2.83
N ASP A 69 20.26 18.22 1.63
CA ASP A 69 19.72 18.98 0.52
C ASP A 69 18.62 18.21 -0.25
N ILE A 70 18.40 16.94 0.05
CA ILE A 70 17.37 16.11 -0.58
C ILE A 70 15.98 16.64 -0.21
N GLU A 71 15.19 17.02 -1.21
CA GLU A 71 13.83 17.53 -0.99
C GLU A 71 12.85 16.42 -0.56
N HIS A 72 13.00 15.20 -1.10
CA HIS A 72 12.10 14.10 -0.77
C HIS A 72 12.33 13.58 0.65
N PRO A 73 11.42 13.84 1.61
CA PRO A 73 11.69 13.61 3.03
C PRO A 73 11.96 12.15 3.36
N LEU A 74 11.21 11.21 2.75
CA LEU A 74 11.38 9.79 3.01
C LEU A 74 12.77 9.30 2.55
N ILE A 75 13.22 9.71 1.35
CA ILE A 75 14.56 9.33 0.85
C ILE A 75 15.63 9.90 1.77
N ARG A 76 15.53 11.18 2.10
CA ARG A 76 16.48 11.87 2.97
C ARG A 76 16.65 11.18 4.33
N GLU A 77 15.54 10.94 5.02
CA GLU A 77 15.60 10.34 6.36
C GLU A 77 16.06 8.88 6.30
N CYS A 78 15.64 8.09 5.31
CA CYS A 78 16.17 6.73 5.14
C CYS A 78 17.67 6.72 4.83
N MET A 79 18.17 7.62 3.99
CA MET A 79 19.61 7.72 3.71
C MET A 79 20.40 8.07 4.97
N LYS A 80 19.91 9.02 5.79
CA LYS A 80 20.54 9.36 7.09
C LYS A 80 20.57 8.18 8.05
N MET A 81 19.42 7.54 8.25
CA MET A 81 19.29 6.40 9.19
C MET A 81 20.21 5.22 8.83
N HIS A 82 20.38 4.99 7.54
CA HIS A 82 21.22 3.91 7.04
C HIS A 82 22.65 4.33 6.73
N ASP A 83 23.02 5.58 6.99
CA ASP A 83 24.34 6.11 6.63
C ASP A 83 24.67 5.77 5.16
N ILE A 84 23.75 6.13 4.26
CA ILE A 84 23.86 5.94 2.82
C ILE A 84 24.25 7.26 2.17
N HIS A 85 25.33 7.24 1.42
CA HIS A 85 25.86 8.37 0.70
C HIS A 85 26.26 7.95 -0.72
N GLU A 86 26.43 8.93 -1.59
CA GLU A 86 27.01 8.73 -2.94
C GLU A 86 26.23 7.68 -3.76
N ILE A 87 24.93 7.86 -3.89
CA ILE A 87 24.08 6.92 -4.63
C ILE A 87 23.37 7.56 -5.82
N ARG A 88 23.06 6.72 -6.79
CA ARG A 88 21.96 6.95 -7.72
C ARG A 88 20.79 6.06 -7.30
N LEU A 89 19.62 6.69 -7.09
CA LEU A 89 18.37 6.01 -6.79
C LEU A 89 17.35 6.35 -7.86
N THR A 90 16.67 5.35 -8.39
CA THR A 90 15.53 5.53 -9.31
C THR A 90 14.32 4.79 -8.76
N TYR A 91 13.17 5.48 -8.75
CA TYR A 91 11.86 4.92 -8.42
C TYR A 91 11.01 4.82 -9.68
N GLU A 92 10.39 3.67 -9.88
CA GLU A 92 9.38 3.45 -10.93
C GLU A 92 8.20 2.68 -10.32
N GLY A 93 6.98 3.05 -10.71
CA GLY A 93 5.76 2.40 -10.23
C GLY A 93 4.81 2.11 -11.37
N ASP A 94 4.23 0.90 -11.39
CA ASP A 94 3.23 0.49 -12.39
C ASP A 94 1.94 1.30 -12.28
N LEU A 95 1.67 1.89 -11.11
CA LEU A 95 0.45 2.66 -10.83
C LEU A 95 0.79 4.05 -10.27
N PRO A 96 -0.09 5.03 -10.47
CA PRO A 96 0.13 6.38 -9.98
C PRO A 96 0.24 6.44 -8.46
N ALA A 97 1.11 7.30 -7.95
CA ALA A 97 1.20 7.59 -6.52
C ALA A 97 -0.08 8.27 -5.99
N ARG A 98 -0.32 8.18 -4.68
CA ARG A 98 -1.44 8.85 -3.99
C ARG A 98 -2.83 8.37 -4.44
N THR A 99 -2.96 7.09 -4.73
CA THR A 99 -4.18 6.47 -5.22
C THR A 99 -4.80 5.45 -4.26
N GLY A 100 -4.31 5.38 -3.02
CA GLY A 100 -4.88 4.53 -1.98
C GLY A 100 -4.43 3.07 -1.99
N LEU A 101 -3.38 2.75 -2.74
CA LEU A 101 -2.81 1.39 -2.86
C LEU A 101 -1.56 1.16 -1.99
N GLY A 102 -1.31 2.03 -1.01
CA GLY A 102 -0.14 1.96 -0.14
C GLY A 102 1.17 2.35 -0.83
N THR A 103 1.12 3.17 -1.88
CA THR A 103 2.29 3.47 -2.75
C THR A 103 3.47 4.07 -2.00
N SER A 104 3.25 4.94 -0.99
CA SER A 104 4.31 5.52 -0.16
C SER A 104 5.03 4.44 0.64
N SER A 105 4.26 3.63 1.36
CA SER A 105 4.82 2.56 2.22
C SER A 105 5.46 1.45 1.39
N THR A 106 4.91 1.14 0.21
CA THR A 106 5.52 0.20 -0.74
C THR A 106 6.90 0.71 -1.20
N PHE A 107 7.01 2.01 -1.48
CA PHE A 107 8.29 2.64 -1.80
C PHE A 107 9.24 2.62 -0.60
N ALA A 108 8.77 2.94 0.60
CA ALA A 108 9.57 2.88 1.83
C ALA A 108 10.18 1.48 2.03
N VAL A 109 9.35 0.44 1.98
CA VAL A 109 9.78 -0.96 2.17
C VAL A 109 10.77 -1.39 1.08
N GLY A 110 10.49 -1.07 -0.19
CA GLY A 110 11.38 -1.41 -1.31
C GLY A 110 12.72 -0.71 -1.23
N MET A 111 12.74 0.57 -0.85
CA MET A 111 13.95 1.36 -0.68
C MET A 111 14.80 0.87 0.51
N LEU A 112 14.18 0.59 1.66
CA LEU A 112 14.89 0.03 2.83
C LEU A 112 15.51 -1.32 2.49
N ASN A 113 14.79 -2.19 1.78
CA ASN A 113 15.33 -3.46 1.32
C ASN A 113 16.52 -3.27 0.37
N ALA A 114 16.44 -2.30 -0.57
CA ALA A 114 17.54 -1.98 -1.46
C ALA A 114 18.74 -1.41 -0.72
N PHE A 115 18.55 -0.55 0.27
CA PHE A 115 19.63 0.02 1.10
C PHE A 115 20.33 -1.02 1.94
N CYS A 116 19.57 -1.94 2.55
CA CYS A 116 20.16 -3.08 3.27
C CYS A 116 21.00 -3.95 2.34
N ALA A 117 20.45 -4.29 1.17
CA ALA A 117 21.19 -5.07 0.17
C ALA A 117 22.46 -4.35 -0.33
N LEU A 118 22.40 -3.01 -0.51
CA LEU A 118 23.56 -2.21 -0.90
C LEU A 118 24.70 -2.30 0.13
N LYS A 119 24.35 -2.39 1.43
CA LYS A 119 25.30 -2.59 2.54
C LYS A 119 25.67 -4.07 2.77
N GLY A 120 25.27 -4.98 1.90
CA GLY A 120 25.52 -6.43 2.07
C GLY A 120 24.79 -7.05 3.26
N LYS A 121 23.68 -6.46 3.68
CA LYS A 121 22.84 -6.94 4.79
C LYS A 121 21.50 -7.43 4.27
N MET A 122 20.88 -8.33 5.01
CA MET A 122 19.53 -8.82 4.75
C MET A 122 18.66 -8.58 5.98
N MET A 123 17.47 -8.04 5.75
CA MET A 123 16.45 -7.88 6.78
C MET A 123 15.34 -8.88 6.56
N SER A 124 14.77 -9.38 7.64
CA SER A 124 13.54 -10.16 7.60
C SER A 124 12.35 -9.28 7.18
N LYS A 125 11.29 -9.90 6.68
CA LYS A 125 10.02 -9.20 6.35
C LYS A 125 9.51 -8.37 7.53
N ARG A 126 9.61 -8.93 8.75
CA ARG A 126 9.21 -8.24 9.98
C ARG A 126 10.05 -6.99 10.24
N GLN A 127 11.37 -7.08 10.14
CA GLN A 127 12.27 -5.94 10.34
C GLN A 127 12.00 -4.84 9.31
N LEU A 128 11.84 -5.20 8.02
CA LEU A 128 11.51 -4.23 6.96
C LEU A 128 10.19 -3.51 7.25
N ALA A 129 9.15 -4.25 7.67
CA ALA A 129 7.88 -3.64 8.03
C ALA A 129 8.01 -2.69 9.23
N GLN A 130 8.68 -3.13 10.31
CA GLN A 130 8.88 -2.32 11.51
C GLN A 130 9.68 -1.04 11.21
N GLU A 131 10.72 -1.15 10.40
CA GLU A 131 11.54 -0.01 10.04
C GLU A 131 10.80 0.98 9.15
N ALA A 132 10.02 0.50 8.17
CA ALA A 132 9.17 1.35 7.36
C ALA A 132 8.09 2.07 8.20
N ILE A 133 7.48 1.38 9.17
CA ILE A 133 6.56 1.99 10.14
C ILE A 133 7.30 3.06 10.94
N HIS A 134 8.50 2.75 11.45
CA HIS A 134 9.29 3.70 12.23
C HIS A 134 9.58 4.98 11.43
N VAL A 135 10.07 4.85 10.20
CA VAL A 135 10.37 6.01 9.35
C VAL A 135 9.14 6.85 9.10
N GLU A 136 8.04 6.24 8.62
CA GLU A 136 6.86 6.99 8.23
C GLU A 136 6.12 7.58 9.46
N ARG A 137 6.00 6.83 10.57
CA ARG A 137 5.18 7.25 11.73
C ARG A 137 5.96 8.01 12.80
N ASN A 138 7.20 7.64 13.05
CA ASN A 138 7.99 8.21 14.15
C ASN A 138 8.94 9.31 13.66
N VAL A 139 9.61 9.13 12.53
CA VAL A 139 10.55 10.12 11.99
C VAL A 139 9.82 11.20 11.21
N LEU A 140 9.02 10.82 10.22
CA LEU A 140 8.30 11.75 9.35
C LEU A 140 6.99 12.26 9.96
N LYS A 141 6.51 11.65 11.04
CA LYS A 141 5.25 12.01 11.72
C LYS A 141 4.03 11.99 10.80
N GLU A 142 4.06 11.14 9.77
CA GLU A 142 2.91 10.97 8.89
C GLU A 142 1.75 10.30 9.62
N HIS A 143 0.54 10.78 9.39
CA HIS A 143 -0.66 10.14 9.90
C HIS A 143 -0.97 8.86 9.09
N GLY A 144 -1.35 7.79 9.78
CA GLY A 144 -1.76 6.54 9.12
C GLY A 144 -1.61 5.30 9.99
N GLY A 145 -2.24 4.23 9.55
CA GLY A 145 -2.11 2.91 10.15
C GLY A 145 -0.83 2.17 9.72
N TRP A 146 -0.70 0.95 10.17
CA TRP A 146 0.49 0.12 9.96
C TRP A 146 0.31 -0.93 8.87
N GLN A 147 -0.89 -1.09 8.32
CA GLN A 147 -1.18 -2.16 7.38
C GLN A 147 -0.34 -2.13 6.09
N ASP A 148 -0.03 -0.93 5.59
CA ASP A 148 0.58 -0.74 4.27
C ASP A 148 2.01 -1.25 4.24
N GLN A 149 2.79 -0.89 5.25
CA GLN A 149 4.18 -1.32 5.40
C GLN A 149 4.27 -2.83 5.60
N VAL A 150 3.37 -3.38 6.44
CA VAL A 150 3.33 -4.82 6.71
C VAL A 150 2.93 -5.59 5.46
N ALA A 151 1.88 -5.17 4.76
CA ALA A 151 1.43 -5.84 3.53
C ALA A 151 2.51 -5.81 2.43
N ALA A 152 3.18 -4.68 2.22
CA ALA A 152 4.25 -4.55 1.23
C ALA A 152 5.47 -5.44 1.55
N ALA A 153 5.82 -5.57 2.83
CA ALA A 153 6.94 -6.40 3.26
C ALA A 153 6.64 -7.90 3.16
N TYR A 154 5.43 -8.31 3.56
CA TYR A 154 5.06 -9.73 3.63
C TYR A 154 4.56 -10.30 2.31
N GLY A 155 3.72 -9.56 1.59
CA GLY A 155 3.02 -10.05 0.39
C GLY A 155 1.96 -11.11 0.68
N GLY A 156 1.10 -11.38 -0.30
CA GLY A 156 0.09 -12.42 -0.24
C GLY A 156 -1.26 -12.01 0.37
N LEU A 157 -2.19 -12.95 0.37
CA LEU A 157 -3.50 -12.79 1.02
C LEU A 157 -3.35 -13.11 2.51
N ASN A 158 -3.42 -12.09 3.34
CA ASN A 158 -3.14 -12.22 4.77
C ASN A 158 -4.22 -11.56 5.62
N ARG A 159 -4.36 -12.11 6.82
CA ARG A 159 -4.86 -11.37 7.96
C ARG A 159 -3.66 -10.81 8.75
N ILE A 160 -3.72 -9.53 9.07
CA ILE A 160 -2.75 -8.84 9.91
C ILE A 160 -3.48 -8.39 11.16
N ASP A 161 -3.07 -8.89 12.31
CA ASP A 161 -3.62 -8.49 13.61
C ASP A 161 -2.64 -7.51 14.27
N PHE A 162 -3.19 -6.45 14.89
CA PHE A 162 -2.44 -5.38 15.56
C PHE A 162 -2.83 -5.34 17.04
N HIS A 163 -1.84 -5.28 17.93
CA HIS A 163 -2.03 -5.24 19.39
C HIS A 163 -0.73 -4.81 20.08
N ASP A 164 -0.84 -4.20 21.25
CA ASP A 164 0.29 -3.92 22.15
C ASP A 164 1.54 -3.35 21.47
N HIS A 165 1.35 -2.34 20.61
CA HIS A 165 2.41 -1.71 19.82
C HIS A 165 3.14 -2.68 18.87
N ASP A 166 2.49 -3.78 18.48
CA ASP A 166 3.06 -4.81 17.63
C ASP A 166 2.03 -5.33 16.61
N PHE A 167 2.45 -6.22 15.72
CA PHE A 167 1.60 -6.88 14.75
C PHE A 167 1.97 -8.35 14.57
N SER A 168 1.00 -9.14 14.16
CA SER A 168 1.21 -10.51 13.68
C SER A 168 0.57 -10.68 12.30
N VAL A 169 1.22 -11.49 11.47
CA VAL A 169 0.76 -11.76 10.09
C VAL A 169 0.53 -13.25 9.95
N ARG A 170 -0.67 -13.63 9.49
CA ARG A 170 -0.95 -15.01 9.15
C ARG A 170 -1.62 -15.09 7.78
N PRO A 171 -1.15 -15.99 6.92
CA PRO A 171 -1.77 -16.20 5.61
C PRO A 171 -3.18 -16.76 5.78
N ILE A 172 -4.09 -16.30 4.92
CA ILE A 172 -5.41 -16.91 4.79
C ILE A 172 -5.28 -18.08 3.84
N ILE A 173 -5.42 -19.29 4.39
CA ILE A 173 -5.24 -20.53 3.62
C ILE A 173 -6.58 -20.93 3.02
N ILE A 174 -6.68 -20.83 1.71
CA ILE A 174 -7.82 -21.24 0.89
C ILE A 174 -7.33 -22.07 -0.30
N SER A 175 -8.21 -22.88 -0.90
CA SER A 175 -7.80 -23.67 -2.07
C SER A 175 -7.44 -22.78 -3.26
N PRO A 176 -6.58 -23.25 -4.18
CA PRO A 176 -6.23 -22.51 -5.39
C PRO A 176 -7.45 -22.09 -6.21
N GLU A 177 -8.46 -22.96 -6.32
CA GLU A 177 -9.69 -22.72 -7.07
C GLU A 177 -10.48 -21.59 -6.42
N ARG A 178 -10.63 -21.61 -5.07
CA ARG A 178 -11.33 -20.57 -4.33
C ARG A 178 -10.60 -19.23 -4.38
N LYS A 179 -9.26 -19.27 -4.33
CA LYS A 179 -8.43 -18.07 -4.50
C LYS A 179 -8.62 -17.46 -5.88
N LYS A 180 -8.64 -18.34 -6.91
CA LYS A 180 -8.86 -17.90 -8.28
C LYS A 180 -10.28 -17.36 -8.49
N GLU A 181 -11.29 -17.98 -7.91
CA GLU A 181 -12.68 -17.49 -7.96
C GLU A 181 -12.79 -16.10 -7.35
N LEU A 182 -12.14 -15.88 -6.20
CA LEU A 182 -12.10 -14.55 -5.55
C LEU A 182 -11.43 -13.52 -6.46
N ASP A 183 -10.27 -13.85 -7.02
CA ASP A 183 -9.50 -12.98 -7.90
C ASP A 183 -10.29 -12.63 -9.18
N ASP A 184 -10.84 -13.65 -9.84
CA ASP A 184 -11.63 -13.51 -11.06
C ASP A 184 -12.91 -12.66 -10.88
N ASN A 185 -13.47 -12.60 -9.67
CA ASN A 185 -14.69 -11.82 -9.36
C ASN A 185 -14.39 -10.38 -8.89
N LEU A 186 -13.13 -9.99 -8.80
CA LEU A 186 -12.73 -8.64 -8.40
C LEU A 186 -12.35 -7.81 -9.63
N LEU A 187 -12.87 -6.60 -9.72
CA LEU A 187 -12.53 -5.63 -10.77
C LEU A 187 -12.04 -4.34 -10.14
N LEU A 188 -10.96 -3.80 -10.70
CA LEU A 188 -10.31 -2.57 -10.23
C LEU A 188 -10.47 -1.47 -11.26
N PHE A 189 -11.05 -0.33 -10.84
CA PHE A 189 -11.29 0.83 -11.68
C PHE A 189 -10.56 2.05 -11.14
N TYR A 190 -9.82 2.74 -12.01
CA TYR A 190 -9.16 3.99 -11.67
C TYR A 190 -10.10 5.18 -11.87
N THR A 191 -10.28 5.99 -10.83
CA THR A 191 -11.19 7.16 -10.85
C THR A 191 -10.60 8.41 -11.51
N GLY A 192 -9.31 8.38 -11.86
CA GLY A 192 -8.62 9.57 -12.40
C GLY A 192 -8.22 10.61 -11.35
N VAL A 193 -8.56 10.42 -10.08
CA VAL A 193 -8.33 11.38 -9.00
C VAL A 193 -7.21 10.92 -8.09
N GLN A 194 -6.21 11.77 -7.88
CA GLN A 194 -5.12 11.57 -6.91
C GLN A 194 -5.33 12.49 -5.71
N ARG A 195 -5.09 12.00 -4.49
CA ARG A 195 -5.20 12.80 -3.27
C ARG A 195 -4.17 12.41 -2.22
N PHE A 196 -3.83 13.37 -1.34
CA PHE A 196 -2.99 13.11 -0.18
C PHE A 196 -3.79 12.34 0.89
N SER A 197 -3.35 11.12 1.20
CA SER A 197 -3.98 10.28 2.22
C SER A 197 -3.89 10.90 3.63
N SER A 198 -2.81 11.62 3.94
CA SER A 198 -2.61 12.30 5.21
C SER A 198 -3.70 13.36 5.50
N GLU A 199 -4.16 14.10 4.49
CA GLU A 199 -5.22 15.10 4.65
C GLU A 199 -6.58 14.45 4.98
N ILE A 200 -6.88 13.31 4.36
CA ILE A 200 -8.12 12.58 4.58
C ILE A 200 -8.10 11.90 5.96
N GLN A 201 -6.97 11.31 6.31
CA GLN A 201 -6.79 10.68 7.62
C GLN A 201 -6.82 11.72 8.75
N ALA A 202 -6.18 12.88 8.56
CA ALA A 202 -6.27 13.97 9.51
C ALA A 202 -7.74 14.44 9.72
N ASP A 203 -8.54 14.60 8.66
CA ASP A 203 -9.97 14.91 8.76
C ASP A 203 -10.75 13.78 9.46
N THR A 204 -10.43 12.54 9.14
CA THR A 204 -11.08 11.37 9.74
C THR A 204 -10.85 11.31 11.26
N PHE A 205 -9.67 11.67 11.75
CA PHE A 205 -9.29 11.54 13.16
C PHE A 205 -9.29 12.88 13.92
N ALA A 206 -9.46 14.02 13.24
CA ALA A 206 -9.48 15.35 13.88
C ALA A 206 -10.79 15.70 14.62
N LYS A 207 -11.89 15.01 14.36
CA LYS A 207 -13.18 15.30 15.00
C LYS A 207 -13.36 14.46 16.25
N PRO A 208 -13.82 15.07 17.38
CA PRO A 208 -14.09 14.36 18.64
C PRO A 208 -15.36 13.49 18.59
N VAL A 209 -15.85 13.12 17.40
CA VAL A 209 -16.95 12.15 17.28
C VAL A 209 -16.37 10.78 17.60
N ASP A 210 -16.93 10.14 18.60
CA ASP A 210 -16.56 8.78 18.96
C ASP A 210 -16.86 7.82 17.81
N LYS A 211 -15.81 7.44 17.11
CA LYS A 211 -15.85 6.48 15.98
C LYS A 211 -15.54 5.06 16.41
N THR A 212 -15.33 4.84 17.70
CA THR A 212 -14.97 3.56 18.27
C THR A 212 -15.96 2.48 17.88
N LYS A 213 -17.26 2.77 17.97
CA LYS A 213 -18.30 1.82 17.56
C LYS A 213 -18.18 1.42 16.08
N GLN A 214 -18.00 2.38 15.16
CA GLN A 214 -17.86 2.09 13.73
C GLN A 214 -16.60 1.26 13.45
N LEU A 215 -15.49 1.56 14.12
CA LEU A 215 -14.25 0.80 13.97
C LEU A 215 -14.39 -0.61 14.57
N LEU A 216 -15.08 -0.78 15.68
CA LEU A 216 -15.41 -2.09 16.24
C LEU A 216 -16.31 -2.90 15.29
N ASP A 217 -17.32 -2.29 14.68
CA ASP A 217 -18.15 -2.92 13.67
C ASP A 217 -17.31 -3.33 12.45
N MET A 218 -16.39 -2.48 11.99
CA MET A 218 -15.45 -2.80 10.90
C MET A 218 -14.47 -3.92 11.28
N LEU A 219 -14.03 -3.98 12.54
CA LEU A 219 -13.19 -5.07 13.08
C LEU A 219 -13.95 -6.40 13.10
N ALA A 220 -15.22 -6.38 13.50
CA ALA A 220 -16.08 -7.57 13.49
C ALA A 220 -16.22 -8.15 12.06
N LEU A 221 -16.34 -7.29 11.03
CA LEU A 221 -16.40 -7.73 9.64
C LEU A 221 -15.13 -8.43 9.15
N VAL A 222 -13.97 -8.18 9.76
CA VAL A 222 -12.73 -8.93 9.46
C VAL A 222 -12.91 -10.40 9.79
N ASN A 223 -13.48 -10.71 10.95
CA ASN A 223 -13.72 -12.08 11.39
C ASN A 223 -14.76 -12.79 10.50
N GLU A 224 -15.81 -12.08 10.11
CA GLU A 224 -16.84 -12.66 9.21
C GLU A 224 -16.27 -12.90 7.79
N ALA A 225 -15.48 -11.97 7.27
CA ALA A 225 -14.83 -12.13 5.98
C ALA A 225 -13.82 -13.28 5.96
N GLU A 226 -13.06 -13.48 7.02
CA GLU A 226 -12.18 -14.64 7.17
C GLU A 226 -12.97 -15.96 7.15
N LYS A 227 -14.09 -16.03 7.89
CA LYS A 227 -14.98 -17.21 7.86
C LYS A 227 -15.55 -17.45 6.46
N VAL A 228 -15.94 -16.39 5.74
CA VAL A 228 -16.42 -16.53 4.35
C VAL A 228 -15.31 -17.05 3.45
N LEU A 229 -14.07 -16.57 3.59
CA LEU A 229 -12.95 -17.02 2.76
C LEU A 229 -12.58 -18.48 3.01
N THR A 230 -12.55 -18.91 4.28
CA THR A 230 -12.01 -20.23 4.69
C THR A 230 -13.05 -21.35 4.71
N ASP A 231 -14.33 -21.04 4.79
CA ASP A 231 -15.42 -22.02 4.78
C ASP A 231 -15.83 -22.35 3.34
N LYS A 232 -15.62 -23.59 2.92
CA LYS A 232 -15.93 -24.08 1.56
C LYS A 232 -17.42 -24.06 1.22
N GLU A 233 -18.28 -24.18 2.23
CA GLU A 233 -19.74 -24.20 2.06
C GLU A 233 -20.33 -22.79 1.86
N LYS A 234 -19.57 -21.76 2.20
CA LYS A 234 -20.01 -20.38 2.01
C LYS A 234 -19.71 -19.87 0.61
N SER A 235 -20.70 -19.25 -0.02
CA SER A 235 -20.51 -18.56 -1.29
C SER A 235 -19.59 -17.35 -1.11
N LEU A 236 -18.66 -17.14 -2.04
CA LEU A 236 -17.83 -15.90 -2.09
C LEU A 236 -18.68 -14.65 -2.40
N ASN A 237 -19.93 -14.80 -2.83
CA ASN A 237 -20.85 -13.67 -2.96
C ASN A 237 -21.07 -12.96 -1.62
N GLU A 238 -20.96 -13.68 -0.48
CA GLU A 238 -21.03 -13.06 0.84
C GLU A 238 -19.83 -12.11 1.08
N PHE A 239 -18.65 -12.43 0.54
CA PHE A 239 -17.50 -11.52 0.58
C PHE A 239 -17.83 -10.18 -0.10
N GLY A 240 -18.49 -10.22 -1.27
CA GLY A 240 -18.94 -9.02 -1.97
C GLY A 240 -19.91 -8.18 -1.13
N LYS A 241 -20.90 -8.82 -0.49
CA LYS A 241 -21.86 -8.14 0.40
C LYS A 241 -21.19 -7.54 1.64
N LEU A 242 -20.19 -8.23 2.20
CA LEU A 242 -19.40 -7.70 3.32
C LEU A 242 -18.55 -6.49 2.90
N LEU A 243 -18.03 -6.47 1.66
CA LEU A 243 -17.35 -5.28 1.12
C LEU A 243 -18.29 -4.07 1.06
N ASP A 244 -19.54 -4.25 0.62
CA ASP A 244 -20.55 -3.19 0.61
C ASP A 244 -20.82 -2.66 2.03
N THR A 245 -21.01 -3.57 2.99
CA THR A 245 -21.19 -3.21 4.40
C THR A 245 -20.00 -2.43 4.94
N THR A 246 -18.78 -2.91 4.66
CA THR A 246 -17.53 -2.23 5.05
C THR A 246 -17.45 -0.82 4.45
N TRP A 247 -17.81 -0.66 3.18
CA TRP A 247 -17.78 0.64 2.53
C TRP A 247 -18.80 1.61 3.12
N LYS A 248 -20.03 1.16 3.40
CA LYS A 248 -21.04 1.96 4.08
C LYS A 248 -20.59 2.44 5.45
N LEU A 249 -19.98 1.59 6.26
CA LEU A 249 -19.38 2.00 7.54
C LEU A 249 -18.25 3.01 7.32
N LYS A 250 -17.33 2.73 6.40
CA LYS A 250 -16.19 3.58 6.13
C LYS A 250 -16.59 4.98 5.67
N ARG A 251 -17.59 5.12 4.81
CA ARG A 251 -18.11 6.44 4.41
C ARG A 251 -18.55 7.29 5.60
N GLY A 252 -19.08 6.66 6.64
CA GLY A 252 -19.48 7.33 7.88
C GLY A 252 -18.33 7.83 8.75
N THR A 253 -17.09 7.42 8.49
CA THR A 253 -15.94 7.79 9.35
C THR A 253 -15.38 9.19 9.10
N GLY A 254 -15.64 9.81 7.96
CA GLY A 254 -15.14 11.14 7.63
C GLY A 254 -15.80 11.76 6.41
N SER A 255 -15.91 13.08 6.40
CA SER A 255 -16.57 13.85 5.33
C SER A 255 -15.81 13.81 4.00
N LYS A 256 -14.52 13.51 4.02
CA LYS A 256 -13.64 13.45 2.85
C LYS A 256 -13.41 12.03 2.33
N VAL A 257 -13.97 11.01 2.99
CA VAL A 257 -13.80 9.60 2.59
C VAL A 257 -14.48 9.31 1.27
N SER A 258 -15.66 9.88 1.02
CA SER A 258 -16.36 9.82 -0.25
C SER A 258 -16.80 11.21 -0.70
N ASN A 259 -17.28 11.32 -1.93
CA ASN A 259 -17.90 12.50 -2.50
C ASN A 259 -19.01 12.07 -3.48
N GLY A 260 -19.84 13.04 -3.93
CA GLY A 260 -20.98 12.75 -4.79
C GLY A 260 -20.63 11.95 -6.05
N SER A 261 -19.51 12.27 -6.72
CA SER A 261 -19.08 11.53 -7.91
C SER A 261 -18.70 10.08 -7.62
N ILE A 262 -18.02 9.83 -6.49
CA ILE A 262 -17.68 8.46 -6.05
C ILE A 262 -18.95 7.69 -5.68
N ASP A 263 -19.87 8.34 -5.00
CA ASP A 263 -21.15 7.72 -4.61
C ASP A 263 -22.01 7.37 -5.84
N GLU A 264 -22.07 8.26 -6.84
CA GLU A 264 -22.74 7.98 -8.12
C GLU A 264 -22.12 6.78 -8.85
N LEU A 265 -20.79 6.73 -8.98
CA LEU A 265 -20.08 5.60 -9.60
C LEU A 265 -20.34 4.29 -8.85
N TYR A 266 -20.36 4.36 -7.53
CA TYR A 266 -20.64 3.21 -6.68
C TYR A 266 -22.06 2.69 -6.88
N ASP A 267 -23.06 3.58 -6.90
CA ASP A 267 -24.45 3.23 -7.13
C ASP A 267 -24.70 2.68 -8.56
N MET A 268 -24.00 3.23 -9.56
CA MET A 268 -24.02 2.68 -10.92
C MET A 268 -23.49 1.25 -10.96
N ALA A 269 -22.38 0.97 -10.23
CA ALA A 269 -21.80 -0.35 -10.16
C ALA A 269 -22.76 -1.37 -9.52
N LEU A 270 -23.42 -1.03 -8.41
CA LEU A 270 -24.41 -1.90 -7.77
C LEU A 270 -25.59 -2.20 -8.68
N LYS A 271 -26.11 -1.17 -9.39
CA LYS A 271 -27.19 -1.34 -10.37
C LYS A 271 -26.80 -2.24 -11.55
N ALA A 272 -25.52 -2.23 -11.92
CA ALA A 272 -24.97 -3.07 -12.97
C ALA A 272 -24.64 -4.50 -12.51
N GLY A 273 -24.87 -4.85 -11.24
CA GLY A 273 -24.76 -6.19 -10.71
C GLY A 273 -23.54 -6.47 -9.83
N ALA A 274 -22.74 -5.46 -9.47
CA ALA A 274 -21.73 -5.61 -8.42
C ALA A 274 -22.44 -5.92 -7.09
N LEU A 275 -21.95 -6.92 -6.36
CA LEU A 275 -22.50 -7.29 -5.04
C LEU A 275 -22.00 -6.36 -3.93
N GLY A 276 -20.92 -5.66 -4.17
CA GLY A 276 -20.33 -4.67 -3.28
C GLY A 276 -18.96 -4.28 -3.75
N GLY A 277 -18.36 -3.34 -3.05
CA GLY A 277 -17.05 -2.82 -3.38
C GLY A 277 -16.61 -1.76 -2.39
N LYS A 278 -15.52 -1.11 -2.67
CA LYS A 278 -15.01 0.01 -1.87
C LYS A 278 -14.02 0.87 -2.63
N LEU A 279 -13.90 2.11 -2.20
CA LEU A 279 -12.74 2.93 -2.54
C LEU A 279 -11.54 2.49 -1.69
N LEU A 280 -10.43 2.16 -2.33
CA LEU A 280 -9.21 1.70 -1.67
C LEU A 280 -8.47 2.87 -0.99
N GLY A 281 -7.71 2.56 0.06
CA GLY A 281 -6.93 3.55 0.82
C GLY A 281 -7.77 4.45 1.73
N ALA A 282 -7.30 5.67 1.99
CA ALA A 282 -7.95 6.62 2.91
C ALA A 282 -9.30 7.16 2.42
N GLY A 283 -9.53 7.20 1.13
CA GLY A 283 -10.74 7.78 0.53
C GLY A 283 -10.45 8.93 -0.44
N GLY A 284 -11.50 9.58 -0.89
CA GLY A 284 -11.44 10.81 -1.68
C GLY A 284 -11.07 10.68 -3.16
N GLY A 285 -10.60 9.52 -3.62
CA GLY A 285 -10.19 9.23 -5.00
C GLY A 285 -9.23 8.04 -5.06
N GLY A 286 -8.75 7.71 -6.25
CA GLY A 286 -7.85 6.59 -6.49
C GLY A 286 -8.54 5.43 -7.19
N PHE A 287 -8.67 4.28 -6.54
CA PHE A 287 -9.20 3.06 -7.13
C PHE A 287 -10.46 2.57 -6.44
N LEU A 288 -11.49 2.29 -7.23
CA LEU A 288 -12.67 1.55 -6.82
C LEU A 288 -12.48 0.07 -7.11
N LEU A 289 -12.63 -0.76 -6.09
CA LEU A 289 -12.62 -2.21 -6.19
C LEU A 289 -14.05 -2.72 -6.04
N PHE A 290 -14.52 -3.54 -6.98
CA PHE A 290 -15.83 -4.17 -6.93
C PHE A 290 -15.72 -5.68 -6.99
N TYR A 291 -16.57 -6.36 -6.24
CA TYR A 291 -16.84 -7.77 -6.39
C TYR A 291 -18.07 -7.95 -7.30
N CYS A 292 -17.89 -8.65 -8.41
CA CYS A 292 -18.92 -8.88 -9.41
C CYS A 292 -18.78 -10.27 -10.02
N GLU A 293 -19.85 -11.06 -10.01
CA GLU A 293 -19.88 -12.37 -10.65
C GLU A 293 -19.58 -12.26 -12.16
N LYS A 294 -18.87 -13.24 -12.71
CA LYS A 294 -18.38 -13.22 -14.10
C LYS A 294 -19.47 -12.87 -15.12
N GLU A 295 -20.65 -13.41 -14.94
CA GLU A 295 -21.80 -13.21 -15.85
C GLU A 295 -22.28 -11.77 -15.91
N LYS A 296 -21.99 -10.97 -14.87
CA LYS A 296 -22.40 -9.57 -14.75
C LYS A 296 -21.29 -8.58 -15.03
N GLN A 297 -20.03 -9.04 -15.18
CA GLN A 297 -18.88 -8.15 -15.32
C GLN A 297 -18.96 -7.26 -16.57
N GLU A 298 -19.49 -7.75 -17.68
CA GLU A 298 -19.64 -6.92 -18.88
C GLU A 298 -20.66 -5.78 -18.67
N TYR A 299 -21.73 -6.02 -17.93
CA TYR A 299 -22.67 -4.94 -17.57
C TYR A 299 -21.99 -3.90 -16.67
N LEU A 300 -21.18 -4.34 -15.71
CA LEU A 300 -20.42 -3.46 -14.84
C LEU A 300 -19.38 -2.64 -15.61
N LYS A 301 -18.62 -3.26 -16.51
CA LYS A 301 -17.63 -2.59 -17.36
C LYS A 301 -18.29 -1.52 -18.23
N ASN A 302 -19.44 -1.84 -18.85
CA ASN A 302 -20.20 -0.90 -19.67
C ASN A 302 -20.77 0.26 -18.85
N ALA A 303 -21.27 -0.01 -17.63
CA ALA A 303 -21.79 1.04 -16.75
C ALA A 303 -20.70 2.02 -16.31
N LEU A 304 -19.46 1.55 -16.17
CA LEU A 304 -18.30 2.32 -15.75
C LEU A 304 -17.30 2.57 -16.91
N GLU A 305 -17.74 2.59 -18.16
CA GLU A 305 -16.88 2.69 -19.36
C GLU A 305 -15.96 3.93 -19.38
N LYS A 306 -16.32 4.98 -18.65
CA LYS A 306 -15.48 6.19 -18.50
C LYS A 306 -14.28 6.01 -17.58
N LEU A 307 -14.23 4.93 -16.82
CA LEU A 307 -13.13 4.63 -15.91
C LEU A 307 -12.16 3.65 -16.57
N MET A 308 -10.87 3.82 -16.28
CA MET A 308 -9.86 2.87 -16.70
C MET A 308 -9.94 1.61 -15.84
N ILE A 309 -10.12 0.44 -16.47
CA ILE A 309 -10.01 -0.85 -15.80
C ILE A 309 -8.53 -1.21 -15.71
N VAL A 310 -8.08 -1.63 -14.52
CA VAL A 310 -6.73 -2.11 -14.29
C VAL A 310 -6.77 -3.62 -14.09
N PRO A 311 -6.29 -4.40 -15.06
CA PRO A 311 -6.18 -5.85 -14.89
C PRO A 311 -5.12 -6.18 -13.84
N PHE A 312 -5.40 -7.16 -13.01
CA PHE A 312 -4.47 -7.62 -11.97
C PHE A 312 -4.69 -9.10 -11.65
N ASN A 313 -3.71 -9.69 -10.98
CA ASN A 313 -3.81 -10.98 -10.31
C ASN A 313 -3.20 -10.87 -8.91
N PHE A 314 -3.63 -11.73 -8.00
CA PHE A 314 -3.04 -11.76 -6.66
C PHE A 314 -1.58 -12.18 -6.70
N GLU A 315 -0.74 -11.41 -6.00
CA GLU A 315 0.67 -11.72 -5.79
C GLU A 315 0.86 -12.40 -4.42
N ASN A 316 1.77 -13.35 -4.33
CA ASN A 316 2.08 -14.06 -3.09
C ASN A 316 3.28 -13.48 -2.34
N ASP A 317 4.18 -12.88 -3.08
CA ASP A 317 5.42 -12.37 -2.53
C ASP A 317 5.29 -10.91 -2.08
N GLY A 318 6.06 -10.54 -1.06
CA GLY A 318 6.29 -9.16 -0.67
C GLY A 318 7.50 -8.58 -1.41
N THR A 319 8.17 -7.62 -0.77
CA THR A 319 9.38 -7.03 -1.35
C THR A 319 10.48 -8.06 -1.61
N GLN A 320 11.09 -7.97 -2.78
CA GLN A 320 12.16 -8.88 -3.23
C GLN A 320 13.31 -8.10 -3.84
N VAL A 321 14.54 -8.60 -3.66
CA VAL A 321 15.70 -8.14 -4.43
C VAL A 321 15.74 -8.97 -5.72
N LEU A 322 15.46 -8.31 -6.85
CA LEU A 322 15.48 -8.95 -8.18
C LEU A 322 16.87 -9.03 -8.78
N TYR A 323 17.68 -8.01 -8.51
CA TYR A 323 19.03 -7.93 -9.03
C TYR A 323 19.99 -7.50 -7.94
N TYR A 324 21.08 -8.22 -7.78
CA TYR A 324 22.10 -7.96 -6.78
C TYR A 324 23.49 -8.02 -7.43
N SER A 325 24.06 -6.87 -7.70
CA SER A 325 25.45 -6.70 -8.16
C SER A 325 26.00 -5.41 -7.58
N PRO A 326 26.34 -5.41 -6.28
CA PRO A 326 26.93 -4.25 -5.63
C PRO A 326 28.29 -3.95 -6.27
N GLN A 327 28.53 -2.68 -6.56
CA GLN A 327 29.81 -2.17 -7.02
C GLN A 327 30.21 -1.05 -6.09
N SER A 328 31.42 -1.11 -5.58
CA SER A 328 32.03 0.01 -4.87
C SER A 328 33.00 0.74 -5.80
N TYR A 329 33.09 2.03 -5.63
CA TYR A 329 34.11 2.85 -6.29
C TYR A 329 35.13 3.28 -5.24
N SER A 330 36.35 3.55 -5.68
CA SER A 330 37.36 4.18 -4.80
C SER A 330 36.81 5.56 -4.37
N PRO A 331 37.16 6.01 -3.13
CA PRO A 331 36.77 7.33 -2.67
C PRO A 331 37.08 8.40 -3.71
N ARG A 332 36.22 9.39 -3.85
CA ARG A 332 36.46 10.52 -4.77
C ARG A 332 37.78 11.17 -4.40
N LYS A 333 38.69 11.21 -5.36
CA LYS A 333 39.83 12.14 -5.28
C LYS A 333 39.29 13.52 -5.64
N GLU A 334 39.69 14.56 -4.92
CA GLU A 334 39.42 15.93 -5.33
C GLU A 334 39.93 16.09 -6.77
N ILE A 335 39.01 16.19 -7.72
CA ILE A 335 39.35 16.53 -9.09
C ILE A 335 39.60 18.02 -9.04
N ILE A 336 40.85 18.42 -8.87
CA ILE A 336 41.30 19.78 -9.09
C ILE A 336 41.20 19.99 -10.60
N LEU A 337 40.08 20.51 -11.04
CA LEU A 337 39.96 21.06 -12.40
C LEU A 337 40.90 22.26 -12.45
N LYS A 338 42.07 22.07 -13.07
CA LYS A 338 42.95 23.18 -13.45
C LYS A 338 42.40 23.92 -14.65
#